data_5ad93282b2a51ea8017be7916d5e1e65
#
_entry.id   5ad93282b2a51ea8017be7916d5e1e65
#
_cell.length_a   1.000
_cell.length_b   1.000
_cell.length_c   1.000
_cell.angle_alpha   90.00
_cell.angle_beta   90.00
_cell.angle_gamma   90.00
#
_symmetry.space_group_name_H-M   'P 1'
#
loop_
_entity.id
_entity.type
_entity.pdbx_description
1 polymer ?
#
loop_
_entity_poly.entity_id
_entity_poly.type
_entity_poly.pdbx_seq_one_letter_code
_entity_poly.pdbx_strand_id
1 'polypeptide(L)'
;LQDNIFLPLVLAGKHFPEMQAKLLPLAQQLGIADLLQKYPYEVSGGQKQRAAVARALITSPQILLADEPTGALDSRASDSLLSLFGEINRAGQTILMVTHSTKAASHAGRVLFIKDGVVFHQIYRGGSTNEEMFHRISDTLTAMAAGA
;
A
#
# COMPACT_ATOMS: atom_id res chain seq x y z
N LEU A 1 -10.01 12.32 -10.91
CA LEU A 1 -9.70 11.26 -9.92
C LEU A 1 -10.85 11.02 -8.95
N GLN A 2 -11.59 12.05 -8.57
CA GLN A 2 -12.70 11.96 -7.63
C GLN A 2 -13.68 10.83 -7.97
N ASP A 3 -14.17 10.77 -9.22
CA ASP A 3 -15.15 9.76 -9.64
C ASP A 3 -14.59 8.34 -9.53
N ASN A 4 -13.29 8.18 -9.79
CA ASN A 4 -12.60 6.90 -9.64
C ASN A 4 -12.56 6.46 -8.17
N ILE A 5 -12.32 7.40 -7.25
CA ILE A 5 -12.29 7.12 -5.81
C ILE A 5 -13.71 6.83 -5.30
N PHE A 6 -14.72 7.49 -5.82
CA PHE A 6 -16.13 7.30 -5.43
C PHE A 6 -16.74 5.97 -5.90
N LEU A 7 -16.16 5.35 -6.92
CA LEU A 7 -16.75 4.18 -7.57
C LEU A 7 -17.27 3.11 -6.59
N PRO A 8 -16.53 2.66 -5.57
CA PRO A 8 -17.06 1.65 -4.65
C PRO A 8 -18.24 2.14 -3.80
N LEU A 9 -18.29 3.44 -3.48
CA LEU A 9 -19.44 4.01 -2.76
C LEU A 9 -20.67 4.19 -3.65
N VAL A 10 -20.47 4.54 -4.92
CA VAL A 10 -21.55 4.60 -5.92
C VAL A 10 -22.17 3.22 -6.09
N LEU A 11 -21.35 2.17 -6.23
CA LEU A 11 -21.82 0.79 -6.33
C LEU A 11 -22.56 0.32 -5.05
N ALA A 12 -22.18 0.88 -3.89
CA ALA A 12 -22.89 0.63 -2.63
C ALA A 12 -24.13 1.50 -2.42
N GLY A 13 -24.56 2.29 -3.43
CA GLY A 13 -25.77 3.13 -3.39
C GLY A 13 -25.67 4.32 -2.43
N LYS A 14 -24.45 4.80 -2.12
CA LYS A 14 -24.26 5.94 -1.22
C LYS A 14 -24.63 7.26 -1.88
N HIS A 15 -25.18 8.19 -1.11
CA HIS A 15 -25.54 9.52 -1.60
C HIS A 15 -24.29 10.44 -1.67
N PHE A 16 -24.32 11.36 -2.64
CA PHE A 16 -23.20 12.27 -2.92
C PHE A 16 -22.68 13.06 -1.70
N PRO A 17 -23.53 13.65 -0.82
CA PRO A 17 -23.03 14.34 0.37
C PRO A 17 -22.24 13.43 1.32
N GLU A 18 -22.67 12.17 1.49
CA GLU A 18 -21.96 11.18 2.31
C GLU A 18 -20.60 10.83 1.70
N MET A 19 -20.56 10.67 0.37
CA MET A 19 -19.32 10.39 -0.35
C MET A 19 -18.33 11.55 -0.22
N GLN A 20 -18.78 12.79 -0.38
CA GLN A 20 -17.93 13.97 -0.22
C GLN A 20 -17.38 14.13 1.20
N ALA A 21 -18.20 13.88 2.23
CA ALA A 21 -17.78 13.95 3.62
C ALA A 21 -16.64 12.97 3.94
N LYS A 22 -16.61 11.81 3.29
CA LYS A 22 -15.53 10.82 3.44
C LYS A 22 -14.29 11.17 2.60
N LEU A 23 -14.48 11.73 1.41
CA LEU A 23 -13.40 11.95 0.46
C LEU A 23 -12.41 13.00 0.93
N LEU A 24 -12.89 14.16 1.39
CA LEU A 24 -12.01 15.29 1.63
C LEU A 24 -10.96 15.02 2.72
N PRO A 25 -11.31 14.49 3.91
CA PRO A 25 -10.30 14.15 4.92
C PRO A 25 -9.30 13.11 4.42
N LEU A 26 -9.79 12.09 3.70
CA LEU A 26 -8.96 11.02 3.14
C LEU A 26 -8.00 11.57 2.07
N ALA A 27 -8.48 12.42 1.16
CA ALA A 27 -7.66 13.03 0.13
C ALA A 27 -6.57 13.95 0.70
N GLN A 28 -6.86 14.66 1.79
CA GLN A 28 -5.88 15.47 2.53
C GLN A 28 -4.81 14.58 3.17
N GLN A 29 -5.21 13.52 3.87
CA GLN A 29 -4.29 12.55 4.47
C GLN A 29 -3.36 11.92 3.43
N LEU A 30 -3.87 11.62 2.25
CA LEU A 30 -3.11 10.99 1.17
C LEU A 30 -2.35 12.00 0.28
N GLY A 31 -2.48 13.32 0.52
CA GLY A 31 -1.80 14.36 -0.23
C GLY A 31 -2.24 14.45 -1.70
N ILE A 32 -3.54 14.25 -1.97
CA ILE A 32 -4.14 14.30 -3.32
C ILE A 32 -5.35 15.23 -3.41
N ALA A 33 -5.62 16.03 -2.39
CA ALA A 33 -6.81 16.87 -2.34
C ALA A 33 -6.90 17.86 -3.51
N ASP A 34 -5.77 18.44 -3.93
CA ASP A 34 -5.62 19.36 -5.07
C ASP A 34 -5.69 18.66 -6.44
N LEU A 35 -5.68 17.32 -6.45
CA LEU A 35 -5.70 16.50 -7.65
C LEU A 35 -7.08 15.91 -7.97
N LEU A 36 -8.06 16.06 -7.09
CA LEU A 36 -9.37 15.40 -7.21
C LEU A 36 -10.09 15.70 -8.52
N GLN A 37 -9.94 16.94 -9.05
CA GLN A 37 -10.57 17.36 -10.31
C GLN A 37 -9.73 17.02 -11.56
N LYS A 38 -8.51 16.47 -11.38
CA LYS A 38 -7.66 16.09 -12.51
C LYS A 38 -8.04 14.71 -13.07
N TYR A 39 -7.77 14.52 -14.35
CA TYR A 39 -7.89 13.22 -14.99
C TYR A 39 -6.67 12.34 -14.71
N PRO A 40 -6.80 11.00 -14.80
CA PRO A 40 -5.66 10.10 -14.54
C PRO A 40 -4.42 10.33 -15.41
N TYR A 41 -4.58 10.82 -16.62
CA TYR A 41 -3.46 11.13 -17.53
C TYR A 41 -2.72 12.43 -17.18
N GLU A 42 -3.28 13.28 -16.31
CA GLU A 42 -2.69 14.55 -15.88
C GLU A 42 -1.84 14.43 -14.61
N VAL A 43 -1.75 13.23 -14.03
CA VAL A 43 -1.08 12.99 -12.75
C VAL A 43 0.02 11.95 -12.88
N SER A 44 1.04 12.02 -12.02
CA SER A 44 2.16 11.08 -12.00
C SER A 44 1.75 9.66 -11.57
N GLY A 45 2.62 8.67 -11.82
CA GLY A 45 2.39 7.29 -11.37
C GLY A 45 2.17 7.17 -9.87
N GLY A 46 2.98 7.86 -9.06
CA GLY A 46 2.82 7.89 -7.60
C GLY A 46 1.51 8.53 -7.15
N GLN A 47 1.05 9.59 -7.84
CA GLN A 47 -0.24 10.23 -7.57
C GLN A 47 -1.42 9.32 -7.94
N LYS A 48 -1.32 8.59 -9.06
CA LYS A 48 -2.30 7.55 -9.42
C LYS A 48 -2.40 6.47 -8.35
N GLN A 49 -1.26 6.03 -7.83
CA GLN A 49 -1.22 5.00 -6.80
C GLN A 49 -1.84 5.48 -5.49
N ARG A 50 -1.59 6.74 -5.08
CA ARG A 50 -2.26 7.36 -3.93
C ARG A 50 -3.77 7.46 -4.12
N ALA A 51 -4.25 7.77 -5.32
CA ALA A 51 -5.68 7.77 -5.65
C ALA A 51 -6.27 6.34 -5.60
N ALA A 52 -5.53 5.31 -6.02
CA ALA A 52 -5.94 3.92 -5.88
C ALA A 52 -6.03 3.50 -4.40
N VAL A 53 -5.10 3.94 -3.56
CA VAL A 53 -5.17 3.76 -2.09
C VAL A 53 -6.40 4.46 -1.51
N ALA A 54 -6.68 5.71 -1.94
CA ALA A 54 -7.89 6.43 -1.53
C ALA A 54 -9.17 5.66 -1.89
N ARG A 55 -9.25 5.14 -3.11
CA ARG A 55 -10.37 4.31 -3.57
C ARG A 55 -10.57 3.06 -2.71
N ALA A 56 -9.49 2.43 -2.30
CA ALA A 56 -9.56 1.24 -1.45
C ALA A 56 -9.98 1.59 0.00
N LEU A 57 -9.50 2.71 0.55
CA LEU A 57 -9.76 3.12 1.93
C LEU A 57 -11.10 3.82 2.15
N ILE A 58 -11.72 4.40 1.10
CA ILE A 58 -12.94 5.21 1.25
C ILE A 58 -14.14 4.42 1.81
N THR A 59 -14.11 3.10 1.64
CA THR A 59 -15.11 2.18 2.21
C THR A 59 -14.84 1.81 3.65
N SER A 60 -13.75 2.30 4.24
CA SER A 60 -13.30 1.96 5.61
C SER A 60 -13.14 0.44 5.80
N PRO A 61 -12.34 -0.25 4.97
CA PRO A 61 -12.18 -1.70 5.03
C PRO A 61 -11.40 -2.12 6.28
N GLN A 62 -11.62 -3.34 6.76
CA GLN A 62 -10.83 -3.91 7.86
C GLN A 62 -9.39 -4.27 7.41
N ILE A 63 -9.22 -4.65 6.14
CA ILE A 63 -7.93 -5.04 5.56
C ILE A 63 -7.78 -4.35 4.21
N LEU A 64 -6.63 -3.71 4.00
CA LEU A 64 -6.19 -3.19 2.70
C LEU A 64 -5.29 -4.25 2.05
N LEU A 65 -5.66 -4.68 0.84
CA LEU A 65 -4.85 -5.58 0.03
C LEU A 65 -4.05 -4.78 -0.99
N ALA A 66 -2.75 -5.00 -1.06
CA ALA A 66 -1.84 -4.34 -1.98
C ALA A 66 -1.00 -5.37 -2.72
N ASP A 67 -1.20 -5.48 -4.03
CA ASP A 67 -0.46 -6.36 -4.92
C ASP A 67 0.56 -5.54 -5.72
N GLU A 68 1.85 -5.79 -5.51
CA GLU A 68 2.99 -5.08 -6.10
C GLU A 68 2.80 -3.53 -6.14
N PRO A 69 2.49 -2.88 -5.02
CA PRO A 69 2.06 -1.48 -5.04
C PRO A 69 3.14 -0.50 -5.51
N THR A 70 4.41 -0.92 -5.52
CA THR A 70 5.55 -0.10 -5.94
C THR A 70 6.13 -0.51 -7.28
N GLY A 71 5.63 -1.58 -7.92
CA GLY A 71 6.24 -2.21 -9.10
C GLY A 71 6.38 -1.30 -10.33
N ALA A 72 5.47 -0.34 -10.50
CA ALA A 72 5.47 0.61 -11.62
C ALA A 72 6.00 2.01 -11.25
N LEU A 73 6.58 2.18 -10.06
CA LEU A 73 7.02 3.47 -9.53
C LEU A 73 8.55 3.60 -9.55
N ASP A 74 9.04 4.83 -9.75
CA ASP A 74 10.43 5.16 -9.47
C ASP A 74 10.76 5.05 -7.97
N SER A 75 12.05 5.08 -7.62
CA SER A 75 12.49 4.88 -6.24
C SER A 75 11.91 5.91 -5.28
N ARG A 76 11.81 7.18 -5.68
CA ARG A 76 11.29 8.27 -4.84
C ARG A 76 9.80 8.13 -4.58
N ALA A 77 9.03 7.82 -5.62
CA ALA A 77 7.59 7.58 -5.50
C ALA A 77 7.32 6.32 -4.66
N SER A 78 8.13 5.26 -4.83
CA SER A 78 8.07 4.04 -4.03
C SER A 78 8.29 4.32 -2.53
N ASP A 79 9.34 5.06 -2.18
CA ASP A 79 9.64 5.43 -0.79
C ASP A 79 8.51 6.24 -0.17
N SER A 80 7.98 7.19 -0.93
CA SER A 80 6.84 8.02 -0.52
C SER A 80 5.57 7.20 -0.27
N LEU A 81 5.30 6.20 -1.11
CA LEU A 81 4.14 5.30 -0.93
C LEU A 81 4.33 4.37 0.26
N LEU A 82 5.52 3.79 0.45
CA LEU A 82 5.82 2.91 1.58
C LEU A 82 5.75 3.65 2.92
N SER A 83 6.22 4.90 2.96
CA SER A 83 6.07 5.78 4.13
C SER A 83 4.59 6.01 4.45
N LEU A 84 3.79 6.31 3.43
CA LEU A 84 2.34 6.47 3.56
C LEU A 84 1.66 5.20 4.09
N PHE A 85 2.02 4.01 3.61
CA PHE A 85 1.52 2.76 4.14
C PHE A 85 1.87 2.58 5.62
N GLY A 86 3.07 2.98 6.03
CA GLY A 86 3.48 2.99 7.43
C GLY A 86 2.61 3.92 8.29
N GLU A 87 2.25 5.10 7.79
CA GLU A 87 1.35 6.05 8.49
C GLU A 87 -0.06 5.48 8.62
N ILE A 88 -0.62 4.95 7.53
CA ILE A 88 -1.94 4.32 7.50
C ILE A 88 -2.00 3.12 8.47
N ASN A 89 -0.95 2.30 8.51
CA ASN A 89 -0.88 1.17 9.41
C ASN A 89 -0.78 1.60 10.89
N ARG A 90 0.03 2.63 11.21
CA ARG A 90 0.09 3.20 12.56
C ARG A 90 -1.24 3.80 13.02
N ALA A 91 -2.05 4.28 12.08
CA ALA A 91 -3.43 4.75 12.35
C ALA A 91 -4.44 3.59 12.57
N GLY A 92 -3.99 2.33 12.53
CA GLY A 92 -4.80 1.16 12.86
C GLY A 92 -5.27 0.32 11.65
N GLN A 93 -4.94 0.72 10.42
CA GLN A 93 -5.33 -0.05 9.23
C GLN A 93 -4.43 -1.28 9.07
N THR A 94 -5.04 -2.46 9.00
CA THR A 94 -4.32 -3.67 8.61
C THR A 94 -4.04 -3.64 7.11
N ILE A 95 -2.77 -3.89 6.74
CA ILE A 95 -2.34 -3.93 5.33
C ILE A 95 -1.71 -5.30 5.06
N LEU A 96 -2.20 -5.99 4.05
CA LEU A 96 -1.58 -7.19 3.49
C LEU A 96 -0.99 -6.83 2.12
N MET A 97 0.32 -6.88 2.01
CA MET A 97 1.05 -6.55 0.78
C MET A 97 1.70 -7.80 0.20
N VAL A 98 1.51 -8.03 -1.10
CA VAL A 98 2.27 -9.01 -1.88
C VAL A 98 3.31 -8.24 -2.68
N THR A 99 4.57 -8.65 -2.63
CA THR A 99 5.65 -8.00 -3.37
C THR A 99 6.86 -8.90 -3.58
N HIS A 100 7.57 -8.70 -4.68
CA HIS A 100 8.90 -9.26 -4.93
C HIS A 100 10.03 -8.30 -4.50
N SER A 101 9.70 -7.09 -4.07
CA SER A 101 10.67 -6.09 -3.61
C SER A 101 11.05 -6.32 -2.15
N THR A 102 12.30 -6.71 -1.89
CA THR A 102 12.87 -6.80 -0.54
C THR A 102 12.75 -5.47 0.21
N LYS A 103 12.95 -4.34 -0.52
CA LYS A 103 12.79 -3.00 0.03
C LYS A 103 11.35 -2.75 0.48
N ALA A 104 10.37 -3.09 -0.33
CA ALA A 104 8.96 -2.94 0.06
C ALA A 104 8.61 -3.83 1.26
N ALA A 105 9.02 -5.10 1.23
CA ALA A 105 8.82 -6.05 2.32
C ALA A 105 9.49 -5.60 3.62
N SER A 106 10.64 -4.90 3.56
CA SER A 106 11.34 -4.41 4.75
C SER A 106 10.56 -3.34 5.53
N HIS A 107 9.49 -2.77 5.00
CA HIS A 107 8.60 -1.85 5.70
C HIS A 107 7.51 -2.56 6.53
N ALA A 108 7.28 -3.87 6.33
CA ALA A 108 6.25 -4.62 7.02
C ALA A 108 6.63 -4.97 8.48
N GLY A 109 5.64 -5.11 9.35
CA GLY A 109 5.82 -5.62 10.72
C GLY A 109 6.07 -7.14 10.76
N ARG A 110 5.57 -7.86 9.75
CA ARG A 110 5.73 -9.31 9.57
C ARG A 110 5.87 -9.64 8.10
N VAL A 111 6.81 -10.49 7.77
CA VAL A 111 7.06 -10.98 6.40
C VAL A 111 6.86 -12.48 6.36
N LEU A 112 6.05 -12.94 5.41
CA LEU A 112 5.82 -14.35 5.14
C LEU A 112 6.49 -14.71 3.81
N PHE A 113 7.28 -15.76 3.79
CA PHE A 113 7.89 -16.31 2.59
C PHE A 113 7.05 -17.49 2.12
N ILE A 114 6.54 -17.37 0.90
CA ILE A 114 5.69 -18.40 0.28
C ILE A 114 6.49 -19.09 -0.80
N LYS A 115 6.54 -20.42 -0.75
CA LYS A 115 7.12 -21.28 -1.78
C LYS A 115 6.13 -22.41 -2.07
N ASP A 116 5.83 -22.66 -3.34
CA ASP A 116 4.92 -23.72 -3.79
C ASP A 116 3.55 -23.70 -3.10
N GLY A 117 3.02 -22.49 -2.84
CA GLY A 117 1.71 -22.28 -2.23
C GLY A 117 1.65 -22.45 -0.71
N VAL A 118 2.78 -22.72 -0.04
CA VAL A 118 2.86 -22.86 1.42
C VAL A 118 3.75 -21.80 2.05
N VAL A 119 3.45 -21.43 3.29
CA VAL A 119 4.32 -20.55 4.09
C VAL A 119 5.55 -21.33 4.49
N PHE A 120 6.67 -21.03 3.86
CA PHE A 120 7.96 -21.68 4.10
C PHE A 120 8.67 -21.14 5.34
N HIS A 121 8.66 -19.80 5.50
CA HIS A 121 9.33 -19.12 6.61
C HIS A 121 8.62 -17.81 6.93
N GLN A 122 8.92 -17.24 8.11
CA GLN A 122 8.40 -15.95 8.51
C GLN A 122 9.40 -15.15 9.34
N ILE A 123 9.37 -13.85 9.19
CA ILE A 123 10.19 -12.90 9.96
C ILE A 123 9.26 -11.87 10.62
N TYR A 124 9.45 -11.65 11.90
CA TYR A 124 8.85 -10.52 12.62
C TYR A 124 9.86 -9.39 12.76
N ARG A 125 9.39 -8.15 12.58
CA ARG A 125 10.22 -6.95 12.72
C ARG A 125 10.74 -6.81 14.15
N GLY A 126 9.87 -6.93 15.16
CA GLY A 126 10.23 -6.56 16.54
C GLY A 126 10.73 -5.11 16.61
N GLY A 127 11.92 -4.92 17.17
CA GLY A 127 12.60 -3.62 17.25
C GLY A 127 13.49 -3.28 16.05
N SER A 128 13.51 -4.09 14.98
CA SER A 128 14.42 -3.91 13.84
C SER A 128 14.06 -2.68 13.00
N THR A 129 15.07 -2.00 12.50
CA THR A 129 14.95 -0.95 11.48
C THR A 129 14.57 -1.53 10.11
N ASN A 130 14.22 -0.66 9.14
CA ASN A 130 13.97 -1.11 7.77
C ASN A 130 15.24 -1.72 7.14
N GLU A 131 16.41 -1.19 7.44
CA GLU A 131 17.70 -1.69 6.92
C GLU A 131 18.00 -3.09 7.47
N GLU A 132 17.87 -3.29 8.78
CA GLU A 132 18.04 -4.62 9.39
C GLU A 132 17.03 -5.63 8.85
N MET A 133 15.76 -5.23 8.67
CA MET A 133 14.75 -6.07 8.03
C MET A 133 15.13 -6.40 6.60
N PHE A 134 15.63 -5.44 5.82
CA PHE A 134 16.09 -5.66 4.45
C PHE A 134 17.17 -6.74 4.39
N HIS A 135 18.19 -6.66 5.25
CA HIS A 135 19.25 -7.66 5.32
C HIS A 135 18.72 -9.04 5.70
N ARG A 136 17.90 -9.14 6.76
CA ARG A 136 17.30 -10.41 7.20
C ARG A 136 16.46 -11.07 6.10
N ILE A 137 15.68 -10.29 5.34
CA ILE A 137 14.88 -10.78 4.22
C ILE A 137 15.79 -11.26 3.08
N SER A 138 16.83 -10.49 2.74
CA SER A 138 17.79 -10.84 1.69
C SER A 138 18.53 -12.14 1.99
N ASP A 139 18.99 -12.31 3.22
CA ASP A 139 19.67 -13.52 3.68
C ASP A 139 18.75 -14.75 3.58
N THR A 140 17.49 -14.58 4.00
CA THR A 140 16.48 -15.65 3.90
C THR A 140 16.21 -16.04 2.45
N LEU A 141 16.04 -15.07 1.54
CA LEU A 141 15.83 -15.34 0.12
C LEU A 141 17.04 -16.07 -0.49
N THR A 142 18.26 -15.69 -0.12
CA THR A 142 19.49 -16.36 -0.55
C THR A 142 19.55 -17.80 -0.07
N ALA A 143 19.22 -18.05 1.21
CA ALA A 143 19.16 -19.40 1.77
C ALA A 143 18.09 -20.28 1.10
N MET A 144 16.92 -19.70 0.80
CA MET A 144 15.84 -20.38 0.06
C MET A 144 16.25 -20.77 -1.36
N ALA A 145 17.03 -19.92 -2.03
CA ALA A 145 17.52 -20.20 -3.38
C ALA A 145 18.62 -21.29 -3.38
N ALA A 146 19.46 -21.33 -2.34
CA ALA A 146 20.56 -22.32 -2.21
C ALA A 146 20.09 -23.71 -1.76
N GLY A 147 18.93 -23.81 -1.12
CA GLY A 147 18.35 -25.07 -0.63
C GLY A 147 17.28 -25.68 -1.57
N ALA A 148 17.20 -25.19 -2.80
CA ALA A 148 16.24 -25.66 -3.82
C ALA A 148 16.86 -26.72 -4.72
#